data_ab1d68f88dafa1a163b1b580af2c7303
#
_entry.id   ab1d68f88dafa1a163b1b580af2c7303
#
_cell.length_a   1.000
_cell.length_b   1.000
_cell.length_c   1.000
_cell.angle_alpha   90.00
_cell.angle_beta   90.00
_cell.angle_gamma   90.00
#
_symmetry.space_group_name_H-M   'P 1'
#
loop_
_entity.id
_entity.type
_entity.pdbx_description
1 polymer ?
#
loop_
_entity_poly.entity_id
_entity_poly.type
_entity_poly.pdbx_seq_one_letter_code
_entity_poly.pdbx_strand_id
1 'polypeptide(L)'
;MTLHGPITNSFISQRLRLNYVDWGNPDAPPLLLVHGGRDHARSWDWVAEELRQDWHIIAPDLRGHGDSAWSPDGNYEMSAFVYDLAQLIHQLNLAPVSIIAHSMGGNIATRYTGLYPENVRKMVNIEGLGLSPKMQAERDAIGIQNRFRQWIDDKRNAAGRTPKRYPNIEAAYERMKAENSYLTDEQARHLTVHGISRNEDGSWSWKFDNYLNIWAIFDMPREDLIAIWKSITCPMLMMYGADSGASNPEKDGRAAH
;
A
#
# COMPACT_ATOMS: atom_id res chain seq x y z
N MET A 1 -18.77 -3.68 25.79
CA MET A 1 -17.73 -2.63 25.78
C MET A 1 -18.05 -1.71 24.62
N THR A 2 -18.10 -0.40 24.79
CA THR A 2 -18.35 0.52 23.67
C THR A 2 -17.04 0.66 22.91
N LEU A 3 -16.97 0.16 21.67
CA LEU A 3 -15.80 0.33 20.81
C LEU A 3 -15.74 1.78 20.32
N HIS A 4 -14.61 2.44 20.58
CA HIS A 4 -14.31 3.77 20.06
C HIS A 4 -13.53 3.63 18.76
N GLY A 5 -13.59 4.62 17.91
CA GLY A 5 -12.85 4.65 16.66
C GLY A 5 -13.77 4.73 15.43
N PRO A 6 -13.21 4.88 14.24
CA PRO A 6 -11.75 4.92 13.97
C PRO A 6 -11.08 6.19 14.52
N ILE A 7 -9.88 6.04 15.08
CA ILE A 7 -9.06 7.14 15.60
C ILE A 7 -7.80 7.25 14.76
N THR A 8 -7.51 8.45 14.29
CA THR A 8 -6.29 8.74 13.54
C THR A 8 -5.13 8.99 14.50
N ASN A 9 -4.02 8.30 14.28
CA ASN A 9 -2.79 8.37 15.06
C ASN A 9 -1.58 8.51 14.14
N SER A 10 -0.40 8.72 14.71
CA SER A 10 0.84 8.77 13.94
C SER A 10 2.01 8.11 14.66
N PHE A 11 2.98 7.67 13.88
CA PHE A 11 4.26 7.14 14.33
C PHE A 11 5.40 7.74 13.51
N ILE A 12 6.63 7.60 13.98
CA ILE A 12 7.80 8.12 13.26
C ILE A 12 8.59 6.96 12.66
N SER A 13 8.85 7.06 11.36
CA SER A 13 9.73 6.14 10.63
C SER A 13 10.65 6.90 9.69
N GLN A 14 11.94 6.67 9.76
CA GLN A 14 12.96 7.35 8.93
C GLN A 14 12.78 8.87 8.82
N ARG A 15 12.48 9.53 9.95
CA ARG A 15 12.20 10.98 10.06
C ARG A 15 10.88 11.43 9.41
N LEU A 16 10.07 10.52 8.92
CA LEU A 16 8.73 10.80 8.41
C LEU A 16 7.71 10.56 9.52
N ARG A 17 6.74 11.47 9.63
CA ARG A 17 5.54 11.24 10.41
C ARG A 17 4.54 10.48 9.54
N LEU A 18 4.31 9.24 9.87
CA LEU A 18 3.39 8.37 9.15
C LEU A 18 2.10 8.20 9.95
N ASN A 19 1.01 8.09 9.24
CA ASN A 19 -0.34 7.98 9.78
C ASN A 19 -0.80 6.53 9.87
N TYR A 20 -1.65 6.23 10.84
CA TYR A 20 -2.45 5.02 10.88
C TYR A 20 -3.81 5.28 11.53
N VAL A 21 -4.77 4.45 11.20
CA VAL A 21 -6.11 4.44 11.78
C VAL A 21 -6.23 3.25 12.72
N ASP A 22 -6.62 3.51 13.96
CA ASP A 22 -6.89 2.53 15.00
C ASP A 22 -8.40 2.38 15.18
N TRP A 23 -8.92 1.17 15.02
CA TRP A 23 -10.34 0.84 15.12
C TRP A 23 -10.76 0.41 16.53
N GLY A 24 -9.88 0.56 17.52
CA GLY A 24 -10.14 0.19 18.91
C GLY A 24 -10.03 -1.31 19.17
N ASN A 25 -10.62 -1.76 20.29
CA ASN A 25 -10.56 -3.14 20.78
C ASN A 25 -9.12 -3.61 21.10
N PRO A 26 -8.36 -2.87 21.93
CA PRO A 26 -6.92 -3.11 22.15
C PRO A 26 -6.60 -4.45 22.83
N ASP A 27 -7.58 -5.10 23.48
CA ASP A 27 -7.41 -6.39 24.15
C ASP A 27 -7.60 -7.59 23.19
N ALA A 28 -8.10 -7.34 21.97
CA ALA A 28 -8.28 -8.37 20.95
C ALA A 28 -6.98 -8.64 20.17
N PRO A 29 -6.87 -9.79 19.47
CA PRO A 29 -5.71 -10.09 18.64
C PRO A 29 -5.47 -9.01 17.57
N PRO A 30 -4.20 -8.58 17.34
CA PRO A 30 -3.91 -7.52 16.37
C PRO A 30 -4.09 -7.99 14.93
N LEU A 31 -4.74 -7.13 14.13
CA LEU A 31 -4.93 -7.28 12.69
C LEU A 31 -4.47 -6.02 11.96
N LEU A 32 -3.55 -6.18 11.03
CA LEU A 32 -3.04 -5.09 10.21
C LEU A 32 -3.70 -5.13 8.83
N LEU A 33 -4.23 -3.99 8.37
CA LEU A 33 -4.85 -3.83 7.05
C LEU A 33 -3.98 -2.90 6.19
N VAL A 34 -3.27 -3.43 5.19
CA VAL A 34 -2.29 -2.68 4.40
C VAL A 34 -2.80 -2.42 2.99
N HIS A 35 -2.99 -1.15 2.63
CA HIS A 35 -3.57 -0.74 1.34
C HIS A 35 -2.60 -0.85 0.16
N GLY A 36 -3.12 -0.73 -1.05
CA GLY A 36 -2.37 -0.73 -2.31
C GLY A 36 -1.79 0.63 -2.69
N GLY A 37 -1.13 0.71 -3.84
CA GLY A 37 -0.60 1.98 -4.36
C GLY A 37 -1.70 2.98 -4.71
N ARG A 38 -1.49 4.26 -4.38
CA ARG A 38 -2.40 5.40 -4.59
C ARG A 38 -3.74 5.28 -3.87
N ASP A 39 -3.79 4.48 -2.82
CA ASP A 39 -4.91 4.26 -1.94
C ASP A 39 -4.61 4.84 -0.54
N HIS A 40 -5.40 4.53 0.48
CA HIS A 40 -5.24 5.02 1.84
C HIS A 40 -5.87 4.08 2.88
N ALA A 41 -5.57 4.26 4.16
CA ALA A 41 -6.05 3.43 5.27
C ALA A 41 -7.57 3.30 5.31
N ARG A 42 -8.30 4.37 4.97
CA ARG A 42 -9.76 4.42 5.03
C ARG A 42 -10.47 3.64 3.91
N SER A 43 -9.74 3.07 2.94
CA SER A 43 -10.32 2.13 1.98
C SER A 43 -10.70 0.79 2.62
N TRP A 44 -10.17 0.52 3.81
CA TRP A 44 -10.48 -0.67 4.60
C TRP A 44 -11.68 -0.52 5.52
N ASP A 45 -12.35 0.63 5.57
CA ASP A 45 -13.36 0.94 6.57
C ASP A 45 -14.48 -0.11 6.63
N TRP A 46 -14.98 -0.58 5.48
CA TRP A 46 -16.04 -1.61 5.47
C TRP A 46 -15.54 -2.95 6.03
N VAL A 47 -14.32 -3.36 5.71
CA VAL A 47 -13.72 -4.58 6.25
C VAL A 47 -13.44 -4.42 7.73
N ALA A 48 -12.93 -3.26 8.14
CA ALA A 48 -12.62 -2.98 9.52
C ALA A 48 -13.89 -2.97 10.40
N GLU A 49 -15.00 -2.38 9.91
CA GLU A 49 -16.25 -2.35 10.65
C GLU A 49 -16.81 -3.77 10.93
N GLU A 50 -16.70 -4.68 9.95
CA GLU A 50 -17.12 -6.08 10.11
C GLU A 50 -16.23 -6.87 11.09
N LEU A 51 -14.93 -6.58 11.12
CA LEU A 51 -13.97 -7.38 11.87
C LEU A 51 -13.61 -6.82 13.26
N ARG A 52 -13.90 -5.56 13.55
CA ARG A 52 -13.45 -4.87 14.78
C ARG A 52 -13.97 -5.45 16.10
N GLN A 53 -15.03 -6.25 16.06
CA GLN A 53 -15.54 -6.91 17.27
C GLN A 53 -14.56 -7.99 17.78
N ASP A 54 -13.87 -8.66 16.85
CA ASP A 54 -13.00 -9.80 17.14
C ASP A 54 -11.50 -9.44 17.06
N TRP A 55 -11.17 -8.26 16.51
CA TRP A 55 -9.79 -7.85 16.22
C TRP A 55 -9.48 -6.42 16.67
N HIS A 56 -8.25 -6.22 17.17
CA HIS A 56 -7.64 -4.91 17.27
C HIS A 56 -7.08 -4.53 15.91
N ILE A 57 -7.78 -3.67 15.17
CA ILE A 57 -7.46 -3.36 13.78
C ILE A 57 -6.65 -2.07 13.68
N ILE A 58 -5.50 -2.16 13.02
CA ILE A 58 -4.62 -1.05 12.68
C ILE A 58 -4.50 -0.98 11.15
N ALA A 59 -4.79 0.17 10.56
CA ALA A 59 -4.66 0.41 9.13
C ALA A 59 -3.71 1.60 8.87
N PRO A 60 -2.46 1.37 8.45
CA PRO A 60 -1.55 2.47 8.13
C PRO A 60 -1.88 3.12 6.79
N ASP A 61 -1.61 4.43 6.69
CA ASP A 61 -1.32 5.07 5.41
C ASP A 61 0.18 4.84 5.09
N LEU A 62 0.47 4.22 3.98
CA LEU A 62 1.86 4.03 3.54
C LEU A 62 2.51 5.39 3.26
N ARG A 63 3.87 5.50 3.39
CA ARG A 63 4.58 6.74 3.03
C ARG A 63 4.13 7.26 1.67
N GLY A 64 3.95 8.56 1.55
CA GLY A 64 3.49 9.18 0.30
C GLY A 64 2.01 9.00 -0.01
N HIS A 65 1.22 8.42 0.88
CA HIS A 65 -0.22 8.16 0.73
C HIS A 65 -1.01 8.70 1.92
N GLY A 66 -2.29 8.95 1.71
CA GLY A 66 -3.22 9.36 2.76
C GLY A 66 -2.70 10.53 3.57
N ASP A 67 -2.80 10.44 4.89
CA ASP A 67 -2.33 11.46 5.82
C ASP A 67 -0.87 11.24 6.28
N SER A 68 -0.16 10.27 5.69
CA SER A 68 1.27 10.06 5.88
C SER A 68 2.12 11.07 5.11
N ALA A 69 3.27 11.43 5.70
CA ALA A 69 4.21 12.34 5.05
C ALA A 69 4.72 11.80 3.72
N TRP A 70 4.93 12.71 2.77
CA TRP A 70 5.65 12.46 1.54
C TRP A 70 7.16 12.45 1.81
N SER A 71 7.89 11.58 1.10
CA SER A 71 9.34 11.52 1.22
C SER A 71 9.99 12.72 0.53
N PRO A 72 10.76 13.57 1.24
CA PRO A 72 11.33 14.80 0.66
C PRO A 72 12.28 14.53 -0.52
N ASP A 73 12.93 13.38 -0.54
CA ASP A 73 13.83 12.93 -1.61
C ASP A 73 13.16 12.00 -2.63
N GLY A 74 11.85 11.77 -2.45
CA GLY A 74 11.08 10.86 -3.30
C GLY A 74 11.55 9.40 -3.16
N ASN A 75 11.96 8.99 -1.97
CA ASN A 75 12.31 7.60 -1.68
C ASN A 75 11.05 6.77 -1.42
N TYR A 76 10.62 6.08 -2.48
CA TYR A 76 9.50 5.13 -2.50
C TYR A 76 9.98 3.74 -2.92
N GLU A 77 11.18 3.36 -2.50
CA GLU A 77 11.72 2.03 -2.71
C GLU A 77 11.05 1.01 -1.79
N MET A 78 11.00 -0.23 -2.23
CA MET A 78 10.33 -1.32 -1.50
C MET A 78 10.94 -1.54 -0.11
N SER A 79 12.27 -1.40 0.01
CA SER A 79 13.00 -1.47 1.28
C SER A 79 12.52 -0.45 2.31
N ALA A 80 12.22 0.77 1.86
CA ALA A 80 11.73 1.83 2.72
C ALA A 80 10.30 1.55 3.23
N PHE A 81 9.43 1.04 2.38
CA PHE A 81 8.08 0.60 2.78
C PHE A 81 8.10 -0.57 3.77
N VAL A 82 8.95 -1.57 3.52
CA VAL A 82 9.12 -2.72 4.44
C VAL A 82 9.62 -2.25 5.80
N TYR A 83 10.57 -1.31 5.82
CA TYR A 83 11.05 -0.73 7.06
C TYR A 83 9.95 0.01 7.82
N ASP A 84 9.11 0.81 7.15
CA ASP A 84 7.99 1.50 7.79
C ASP A 84 7.01 0.53 8.44
N LEU A 85 6.67 -0.55 7.74
CA LEU A 85 5.80 -1.59 8.27
C LEU A 85 6.42 -2.25 9.52
N ALA A 86 7.71 -2.56 9.47
CA ALA A 86 8.45 -3.11 10.61
C ALA A 86 8.46 -2.13 11.81
N GLN A 87 8.64 -0.82 11.55
CA GLN A 87 8.59 0.20 12.60
C GLN A 87 7.20 0.34 13.23
N LEU A 88 6.14 0.31 12.43
CA LEU A 88 4.77 0.34 12.94
C LEU A 88 4.52 -0.85 13.88
N ILE A 89 4.80 -2.07 13.42
CA ILE A 89 4.60 -3.29 14.19
C ILE A 89 5.40 -3.26 15.49
N HIS A 90 6.66 -2.80 15.43
CA HIS A 90 7.54 -2.69 16.59
C HIS A 90 7.05 -1.64 17.59
N GLN A 91 6.77 -0.40 17.14
CA GLN A 91 6.41 0.71 18.04
C GLN A 91 5.07 0.49 18.74
N LEU A 92 4.14 -0.19 18.08
CA LEU A 92 2.83 -0.50 18.66
C LEU A 92 2.77 -1.88 19.35
N ASN A 93 3.89 -2.62 19.41
CA ASN A 93 3.97 -3.96 20.00
C ASN A 93 2.91 -4.93 19.44
N LEU A 94 2.68 -4.93 18.12
CA LEU A 94 1.63 -5.72 17.49
C LEU A 94 2.02 -7.20 17.26
N ALA A 95 3.31 -7.53 17.37
CA ALA A 95 3.77 -8.89 17.10
C ALA A 95 3.37 -9.87 18.22
N PRO A 96 2.95 -11.11 17.85
CA PRO A 96 2.70 -11.59 16.51
C PRO A 96 1.34 -11.10 15.94
N VAL A 97 1.34 -10.55 14.73
CA VAL A 97 0.19 -9.89 14.08
C VAL A 97 -0.42 -10.74 12.96
N SER A 98 -1.72 -10.63 12.73
CA SER A 98 -2.36 -11.10 11.49
C SER A 98 -2.37 -9.96 10.46
N ILE A 99 -2.24 -10.27 9.17
CA ILE A 99 -2.14 -9.25 8.12
C ILE A 99 -3.13 -9.54 7.00
N ILE A 100 -3.89 -8.53 6.57
CA ILE A 100 -4.59 -8.51 5.29
C ILE A 100 -3.97 -7.37 4.47
N ALA A 101 -3.50 -7.67 3.26
CA ALA A 101 -2.80 -6.68 2.46
C ALA A 101 -3.16 -6.79 0.98
N HIS A 102 -3.27 -5.64 0.30
CA HIS A 102 -3.68 -5.54 -1.09
C HIS A 102 -2.55 -4.99 -1.96
N SER A 103 -2.35 -5.57 -3.16
CA SER A 103 -1.48 -5.04 -4.23
C SER A 103 -0.06 -4.69 -3.72
N MET A 104 0.36 -3.44 -3.81
CA MET A 104 1.66 -2.97 -3.29
C MET A 104 1.82 -3.29 -1.79
N GLY A 105 0.76 -3.09 -0.99
CA GLY A 105 0.76 -3.48 0.43
C GLY A 105 0.99 -4.97 0.63
N GLY A 106 0.41 -5.81 -0.24
CA GLY A 106 0.65 -7.26 -0.24
C GLY A 106 2.11 -7.62 -0.52
N ASN A 107 2.76 -6.95 -1.46
CA ASN A 107 4.18 -7.13 -1.74
C ASN A 107 5.07 -6.71 -0.55
N ILE A 108 4.75 -5.58 0.09
CA ILE A 108 5.43 -5.10 1.30
C ILE A 108 5.28 -6.10 2.44
N ALA A 109 4.04 -6.50 2.73
CA ALA A 109 3.71 -7.40 3.83
C ALA A 109 4.29 -8.80 3.65
N THR A 110 4.33 -9.32 2.42
CA THR A 110 4.95 -10.62 2.12
C THR A 110 6.47 -10.59 2.39
N ARG A 111 7.16 -9.51 2.02
CA ARG A 111 8.58 -9.33 2.34
C ARG A 111 8.79 -9.26 3.86
N TYR A 112 8.00 -8.45 4.55
CA TYR A 112 8.06 -8.38 6.03
C TYR A 112 7.85 -9.76 6.66
N THR A 113 6.84 -10.50 6.22
CA THR A 113 6.51 -11.84 6.76
C THR A 113 7.65 -12.83 6.57
N GLY A 114 8.34 -12.80 5.44
CA GLY A 114 9.48 -13.68 5.20
C GLY A 114 10.75 -13.26 5.95
N LEU A 115 10.91 -11.96 6.27
CA LEU A 115 12.02 -11.45 7.09
C LEU A 115 11.82 -11.71 8.59
N TYR A 116 10.57 -11.72 9.06
CA TYR A 116 10.18 -11.88 10.46
C TYR A 116 9.03 -12.89 10.58
N PRO A 117 9.25 -14.17 10.20
CA PRO A 117 8.18 -15.17 10.19
C PRO A 117 7.55 -15.42 11.56
N GLU A 118 8.32 -15.24 12.65
CA GLU A 118 7.86 -15.35 14.03
C GLU A 118 6.88 -14.22 14.43
N ASN A 119 6.91 -13.10 13.75
CA ASN A 119 6.07 -11.94 14.04
C ASN A 119 4.70 -11.98 13.34
N VAL A 120 4.44 -12.97 12.48
CA VAL A 120 3.19 -13.04 11.72
C VAL A 120 2.46 -14.35 11.98
N ARG A 121 1.21 -14.24 12.47
CA ARG A 121 0.36 -15.41 12.77
C ARG A 121 -0.24 -16.03 11.52
N LYS A 122 -0.75 -15.21 10.62
CA LYS A 122 -1.38 -15.58 9.34
C LYS A 122 -1.46 -14.36 8.44
N MET A 123 -1.52 -14.60 7.14
CA MET A 123 -1.60 -13.52 6.15
C MET A 123 -2.64 -13.82 5.07
N VAL A 124 -3.39 -12.78 4.68
CA VAL A 124 -4.16 -12.76 3.44
C VAL A 124 -3.48 -11.75 2.51
N ASN A 125 -3.06 -12.22 1.34
CA ASN A 125 -2.46 -11.37 0.31
C ASN A 125 -3.40 -11.31 -0.91
N ILE A 126 -3.89 -10.11 -1.20
CA ILE A 126 -4.81 -9.84 -2.31
C ILE A 126 -4.00 -9.19 -3.44
N GLU A 127 -3.70 -9.95 -4.50
CA GLU A 127 -3.00 -9.48 -5.72
C GLU A 127 -1.60 -8.88 -5.49
N GLY A 128 -0.91 -9.23 -4.40
CA GLY A 128 0.31 -8.57 -3.94
C GLY A 128 1.62 -9.35 -4.16
N LEU A 129 1.75 -10.11 -5.24
CA LEU A 129 2.98 -10.89 -5.52
C LEU A 129 4.11 -10.11 -6.23
N GLY A 130 3.92 -8.81 -6.47
CA GLY A 130 4.86 -7.98 -7.22
C GLY A 130 4.85 -8.27 -8.72
N LEU A 131 5.97 -7.99 -9.40
CA LEU A 131 6.07 -8.18 -10.85
C LEU A 131 5.95 -9.65 -11.24
N SER A 132 5.18 -9.92 -12.30
CA SER A 132 5.15 -11.25 -12.90
C SER A 132 6.51 -11.59 -13.55
N PRO A 133 6.83 -12.88 -13.77
CA PRO A 133 8.03 -13.28 -14.49
C PRO A 133 8.16 -12.62 -15.86
N LYS A 134 7.05 -12.45 -16.57
CA LYS A 134 6.99 -11.78 -17.86
C LYS A 134 7.36 -10.30 -17.74
N MET A 135 6.72 -9.58 -16.81
CA MET A 135 7.01 -8.15 -16.58
C MET A 135 8.46 -7.95 -16.13
N GLN A 136 8.99 -8.86 -15.32
CA GLN A 136 10.39 -8.80 -14.90
C GLN A 136 11.33 -8.99 -16.10
N ALA A 137 11.07 -9.97 -16.96
CA ALA A 137 11.86 -10.22 -18.14
C ALA A 137 11.82 -9.03 -19.13
N GLU A 138 10.64 -8.45 -19.34
CA GLU A 138 10.48 -7.24 -20.17
C GLU A 138 11.27 -6.05 -19.60
N ARG A 139 11.25 -5.87 -18.29
CA ARG A 139 12.04 -4.83 -17.60
C ARG A 139 13.55 -5.08 -17.72
N ASP A 140 13.98 -6.32 -17.56
CA ASP A 140 15.41 -6.68 -17.62
C ASP A 140 15.98 -6.60 -19.04
N ALA A 141 15.13 -6.78 -20.06
CA ALA A 141 15.47 -6.55 -21.45
C ALA A 141 15.82 -5.08 -21.74
N ILE A 142 15.30 -4.15 -20.93
CA ILE A 142 15.72 -2.73 -20.98
C ILE A 142 17.07 -2.64 -20.25
N GLY A 143 18.18 -2.50 -20.96
CA GLY A 143 19.50 -2.42 -20.37
C GLY A 143 19.61 -1.36 -19.27
N ILE A 144 20.41 -1.62 -18.24
CA ILE A 144 20.54 -0.79 -17.03
C ILE A 144 20.79 0.70 -17.33
N GLN A 145 21.57 1.03 -18.35
CA GLN A 145 21.84 2.42 -18.74
C GLN A 145 20.55 3.14 -19.18
N ASN A 146 19.71 2.48 -19.96
CA ASN A 146 18.44 3.05 -20.42
C ASN A 146 17.42 3.17 -19.27
N ARG A 147 17.37 2.19 -18.39
CA ARG A 147 16.56 2.27 -17.16
C ARG A 147 16.98 3.43 -16.27
N PHE A 148 18.29 3.67 -16.13
CA PHE A 148 18.81 4.78 -15.33
C PHE A 148 18.48 6.14 -15.95
N ARG A 149 18.62 6.28 -17.26
CA ARG A 149 18.25 7.51 -17.98
C ARG A 149 16.76 7.78 -17.83
N GLN A 150 15.92 6.77 -18.06
CA GLN A 150 14.48 6.89 -17.90
C GLN A 150 14.10 7.31 -16.46
N TRP A 151 14.69 6.70 -15.46
CA TRP A 151 14.45 7.07 -14.06
C TRP A 151 14.83 8.53 -13.76
N ILE A 152 15.96 9.02 -14.28
CA ILE A 152 16.36 10.43 -14.14
C ILE A 152 15.33 11.34 -14.78
N ASP A 153 14.87 11.00 -15.98
CA ASP A 153 13.90 11.80 -16.69
C ASP A 153 12.52 11.76 -16.01
N ASP A 154 12.10 10.61 -15.51
CA ASP A 154 10.88 10.46 -14.72
C ASP A 154 10.94 11.31 -13.44
N LYS A 155 12.07 11.31 -12.72
CA LYS A 155 12.30 12.17 -11.55
C LYS A 155 12.20 13.66 -11.92
N ARG A 156 12.83 14.09 -13.00
CA ARG A 156 12.74 15.47 -13.50
C ARG A 156 11.30 15.85 -13.87
N ASN A 157 10.61 14.97 -14.57
CA ASN A 157 9.21 15.17 -14.96
C ASN A 157 8.28 15.24 -13.74
N ALA A 158 8.49 14.41 -12.72
CA ALA A 158 7.72 14.45 -11.48
C ALA A 158 7.98 15.74 -10.69
N ALA A 159 9.24 16.18 -10.60
CA ALA A 159 9.63 17.41 -9.90
C ALA A 159 8.98 18.67 -10.53
N GLY A 160 8.77 18.66 -11.85
CA GLY A 160 8.10 19.75 -12.55
C GLY A 160 6.57 19.70 -12.51
N ARG A 161 5.97 18.64 -11.96
CA ARG A 161 4.52 18.48 -11.93
C ARG A 161 3.90 19.10 -10.69
N THR A 162 2.99 20.06 -10.91
CA THR A 162 2.03 20.44 -9.89
C THR A 162 0.97 19.33 -9.76
N PRO A 163 0.65 18.83 -8.56
CA PRO A 163 -0.46 17.91 -8.35
C PRO A 163 -1.75 18.46 -8.99
N LYS A 164 -2.54 17.58 -9.60
CA LYS A 164 -3.81 17.98 -10.20
C LYS A 164 -4.71 18.58 -9.13
N ARG A 165 -5.24 19.76 -9.42
CA ARG A 165 -6.14 20.51 -8.54
C ARG A 165 -7.59 20.39 -9.01
N TYR A 166 -8.49 20.21 -8.07
CA TYR A 166 -9.93 20.16 -8.27
C TYR A 166 -10.58 21.35 -7.58
N PRO A 167 -11.54 22.05 -8.20
CA PRO A 167 -12.16 23.23 -7.61
C PRO A 167 -12.98 22.90 -6.36
N ASN A 168 -13.48 21.68 -6.25
CA ASN A 168 -14.30 21.21 -5.13
C ASN A 168 -14.23 19.68 -5.03
N ILE A 169 -14.80 19.13 -3.97
CA ILE A 169 -14.86 17.69 -3.70
C ILE A 169 -15.64 16.96 -4.81
N GLU A 170 -16.71 17.56 -5.33
CA GLU A 170 -17.54 16.94 -6.36
C GLU A 170 -16.75 16.67 -7.65
N ALA A 171 -15.91 17.62 -8.08
CA ALA A 171 -15.04 17.41 -9.25
C ALA A 171 -14.02 16.26 -9.04
N ALA A 172 -13.55 16.05 -7.82
CA ALA A 172 -12.69 14.92 -7.48
C ALA A 172 -13.48 13.61 -7.43
N TYR A 173 -14.71 13.64 -6.90
CA TYR A 173 -15.62 12.49 -6.88
C TYR A 173 -15.97 12.02 -8.29
N GLU A 174 -16.35 12.92 -9.19
CA GLU A 174 -16.62 12.58 -10.59
C GLU A 174 -15.40 11.90 -11.25
N ARG A 175 -14.21 12.36 -10.92
CA ARG A 175 -12.97 11.73 -11.40
C ARG A 175 -12.80 10.32 -10.83
N MET A 176 -13.07 10.11 -9.54
CA MET A 176 -13.03 8.80 -8.88
C MET A 176 -13.99 7.83 -9.57
N LYS A 177 -15.22 8.24 -9.80
CA LYS A 177 -16.26 7.44 -10.48
C LYS A 177 -15.87 7.08 -11.91
N ALA A 178 -15.33 8.05 -12.67
CA ALA A 178 -14.90 7.83 -14.05
C ALA A 178 -13.75 6.82 -14.18
N GLU A 179 -12.83 6.82 -13.20
CA GLU A 179 -11.69 5.88 -13.17
C GLU A 179 -12.05 4.51 -12.60
N ASN A 180 -13.08 4.45 -11.74
CA ASN A 180 -13.46 3.24 -11.00
C ASN A 180 -14.98 2.99 -11.12
N SER A 181 -15.42 2.63 -12.31
CA SER A 181 -16.85 2.47 -12.66
C SER A 181 -17.57 1.36 -11.86
N TYR A 182 -16.82 0.47 -11.20
CA TYR A 182 -17.37 -0.61 -10.36
C TYR A 182 -17.81 -0.14 -8.97
N LEU A 183 -17.30 1.01 -8.51
CA LEU A 183 -17.65 1.53 -7.19
C LEU A 183 -19.10 2.02 -7.16
N THR A 184 -19.80 1.74 -6.06
CA THR A 184 -21.05 2.43 -5.78
C THR A 184 -20.79 3.92 -5.54
N ASP A 185 -21.86 4.75 -5.58
CA ASP A 185 -21.73 6.19 -5.31
C ASP A 185 -21.25 6.45 -3.87
N GLU A 186 -21.72 5.66 -2.92
CA GLU A 186 -21.28 5.73 -1.53
C GLU A 186 -19.79 5.41 -1.40
N GLN A 187 -19.32 4.31 -2.00
CA GLN A 187 -17.91 3.92 -1.98
C GLN A 187 -17.03 4.98 -2.64
N ALA A 188 -17.40 5.44 -3.83
CA ALA A 188 -16.62 6.46 -4.55
C ALA A 188 -16.54 7.77 -3.76
N ARG A 189 -17.65 8.20 -3.10
CA ARG A 189 -17.67 9.40 -2.27
C ARG A 189 -16.83 9.25 -1.02
N HIS A 190 -16.93 8.12 -0.33
CA HIS A 190 -16.10 7.79 0.84
C HIS A 190 -14.60 7.83 0.51
N LEU A 191 -14.19 7.09 -0.52
CA LEU A 191 -12.79 7.05 -0.96
C LEU A 191 -12.29 8.44 -1.39
N THR A 192 -13.14 9.24 -2.04
CA THR A 192 -12.79 10.60 -2.42
C THR A 192 -12.56 11.49 -1.19
N VAL A 193 -13.51 11.53 -0.27
CA VAL A 193 -13.45 12.41 0.90
C VAL A 193 -12.21 12.13 1.75
N HIS A 194 -11.85 10.86 1.93
CA HIS A 194 -10.67 10.46 2.69
C HIS A 194 -9.37 10.55 1.88
N GLY A 195 -9.44 10.44 0.55
CA GLY A 195 -8.29 10.44 -0.36
C GLY A 195 -7.82 11.81 -0.82
N ILE A 196 -8.54 12.91 -0.51
CA ILE A 196 -8.17 14.28 -0.93
C ILE A 196 -7.90 15.19 0.27
N SER A 197 -7.08 16.22 0.04
CA SER A 197 -6.82 17.31 0.98
C SER A 197 -7.08 18.65 0.34
N ARG A 198 -7.46 19.63 1.17
CA ARG A 198 -7.67 21.02 0.73
C ARG A 198 -6.33 21.73 0.64
N ASN A 199 -6.08 22.41 -0.46
CA ASN A 199 -4.94 23.27 -0.68
C ASN A 199 -5.16 24.68 -0.10
N GLU A 200 -4.10 25.47 0.05
CA GLU A 200 -4.15 26.83 0.57
C GLU A 200 -5.01 27.77 -0.28
N ASP A 201 -5.06 27.55 -1.60
CA ASP A 201 -5.90 28.32 -2.53
C ASP A 201 -7.39 27.90 -2.52
N GLY A 202 -7.75 26.96 -1.65
CA GLY A 202 -9.11 26.44 -1.53
C GLY A 202 -9.44 25.31 -2.50
N SER A 203 -8.58 24.97 -3.44
CA SER A 203 -8.70 23.80 -4.30
C SER A 203 -8.40 22.50 -3.54
N TRP A 204 -8.62 21.36 -4.18
CA TRP A 204 -8.41 20.03 -3.61
C TRP A 204 -7.42 19.22 -4.43
N SER A 205 -6.63 18.37 -3.80
CA SER A 205 -5.70 17.45 -4.46
C SER A 205 -5.72 16.08 -3.80
N TRP A 206 -5.41 15.03 -4.58
CA TRP A 206 -5.21 13.69 -4.02
C TRP A 206 -4.02 13.68 -3.05
N LYS A 207 -4.15 12.89 -1.99
CA LYS A 207 -3.17 12.77 -0.91
C LYS A 207 -1.97 11.86 -1.25
N PHE A 208 -1.84 11.40 -2.49
CA PHE A 208 -0.69 10.59 -2.88
C PHE A 208 0.34 11.40 -3.67
N ASP A 209 1.62 11.11 -3.44
CA ASP A 209 2.74 11.79 -4.09
C ASP A 209 2.89 11.34 -5.55
N ASN A 210 3.15 12.28 -6.46
CA ASN A 210 3.42 12.01 -7.88
C ASN A 210 4.66 11.11 -8.09
N TYR A 211 5.63 11.14 -7.19
CA TYR A 211 6.84 10.32 -7.24
C TYR A 211 6.58 8.82 -7.06
N LEU A 212 5.42 8.43 -6.53
CA LEU A 212 4.99 7.02 -6.44
C LEU A 212 4.83 6.32 -7.80
N ASN A 213 4.71 7.09 -8.88
CA ASN A 213 4.63 6.54 -10.23
C ASN A 213 6.00 6.23 -10.84
N ILE A 214 7.09 6.56 -10.15
CA ILE A 214 8.46 6.34 -10.62
C ILE A 214 8.92 4.97 -10.13
N TRP A 215 9.20 4.08 -11.07
CA TRP A 215 9.71 2.76 -10.74
C TRP A 215 11.11 2.85 -10.15
N ALA A 216 11.35 2.20 -9.03
CA ALA A 216 12.68 2.09 -8.44
C ALA A 216 13.65 1.47 -9.46
N ILE A 217 14.87 2.01 -9.53
CA ILE A 217 15.94 1.46 -10.40
C ILE A 217 16.33 0.07 -9.95
N PHE A 218 16.47 -0.08 -8.65
CA PHE A 218 16.85 -1.33 -8.01
C PHE A 218 15.71 -1.85 -7.15
N ASP A 219 15.52 -3.13 -7.21
CA ASP A 219 14.79 -3.91 -6.24
C ASP A 219 15.62 -5.16 -5.94
N MET A 220 15.22 -5.90 -4.95
CA MET A 220 15.86 -7.16 -4.57
C MET A 220 15.87 -8.12 -5.77
N PRO A 221 17.00 -8.81 -6.04
CA PRO A 221 17.05 -9.87 -7.03
C PRO A 221 15.94 -10.91 -6.81
N ARG A 222 15.45 -11.50 -7.90
CA ARG A 222 14.34 -12.45 -7.82
C ARG A 222 14.68 -13.66 -6.95
N GLU A 223 15.90 -14.17 -7.02
CA GLU A 223 16.37 -15.28 -6.18
C GLU A 223 16.33 -14.96 -4.69
N ASP A 224 16.70 -13.75 -4.30
CA ASP A 224 16.64 -13.29 -2.90
C ASP A 224 15.18 -13.12 -2.45
N LEU A 225 14.32 -12.60 -3.32
CA LEU A 225 12.89 -12.49 -3.03
C LEU A 225 12.25 -13.86 -2.84
N ILE A 226 12.59 -14.84 -3.68
CA ILE A 226 12.14 -16.24 -3.54
C ILE A 226 12.66 -16.85 -2.23
N ALA A 227 13.92 -16.57 -1.87
CA ALA A 227 14.47 -17.03 -0.59
C ALA A 227 13.70 -16.49 0.61
N ILE A 228 13.34 -15.19 0.59
CA ILE A 228 12.47 -14.57 1.60
C ILE A 228 11.09 -15.24 1.62
N TRP A 229 10.47 -15.49 0.48
CA TRP A 229 9.16 -16.16 0.45
C TRP A 229 9.20 -17.57 1.02
N LYS A 230 10.28 -18.32 0.76
CA LYS A 230 10.50 -19.67 1.33
C LYS A 230 10.67 -19.67 2.85
N SER A 231 11.02 -18.53 3.45
CA SER A 231 11.15 -18.37 4.90
C SER A 231 9.79 -18.15 5.60
N ILE A 232 8.70 -17.94 4.84
CA ILE A 232 7.36 -17.76 5.41
C ILE A 232 6.86 -19.07 6.00
N THR A 233 6.56 -19.09 7.29
CA THR A 233 6.10 -20.27 8.02
C THR A 233 4.62 -20.20 8.41
N CYS A 234 4.03 -19.03 8.40
CA CYS A 234 2.62 -18.86 8.76
C CYS A 234 1.67 -19.28 7.62
N PRO A 235 0.42 -19.67 7.94
CA PRO A 235 -0.60 -19.86 6.91
C PRO A 235 -0.81 -18.59 6.08
N MET A 236 -0.82 -18.73 4.75
CA MET A 236 -1.06 -17.64 3.82
C MET A 236 -2.18 -17.99 2.84
N LEU A 237 -3.18 -17.10 2.75
CA LEU A 237 -4.19 -17.13 1.70
C LEU A 237 -3.82 -16.15 0.61
N MET A 238 -3.63 -16.64 -0.60
CA MET A 238 -3.43 -15.82 -1.80
C MET A 238 -4.75 -15.65 -2.53
N MET A 239 -5.15 -14.40 -2.78
CA MET A 239 -6.38 -14.06 -3.50
C MET A 239 -6.06 -13.22 -4.73
N TYR A 240 -6.79 -13.45 -5.79
CA TYR A 240 -6.71 -12.63 -7.01
C TYR A 240 -8.05 -12.63 -7.75
N GLY A 241 -8.33 -11.55 -8.48
CA GLY A 241 -9.52 -11.44 -9.30
C GLY A 241 -9.39 -12.33 -10.54
N ALA A 242 -10.46 -13.05 -10.90
CA ALA A 242 -10.50 -13.88 -12.12
C ALA A 242 -10.21 -13.06 -13.38
N ASP A 243 -10.60 -11.78 -13.38
CA ASP A 243 -10.41 -10.86 -14.51
C ASP A 243 -9.16 -9.98 -14.39
N SER A 244 -8.40 -10.09 -13.29
CA SER A 244 -7.13 -9.39 -13.10
C SER A 244 -6.06 -9.94 -14.04
N GLY A 245 -5.76 -9.22 -15.12
CA GLY A 245 -4.80 -9.67 -16.14
C GLY A 245 -3.39 -9.86 -15.59
N ALA A 246 -2.78 -8.79 -15.08
CA ALA A 246 -1.38 -8.78 -14.63
C ALA A 246 -1.17 -9.36 -13.23
N SER A 247 -2.22 -9.52 -12.44
CA SER A 247 -2.15 -10.03 -11.06
C SER A 247 -2.67 -11.46 -10.91
N ASN A 248 -3.28 -12.02 -11.97
CA ASN A 248 -3.76 -13.39 -11.96
C ASN A 248 -2.62 -14.37 -12.31
N PRO A 249 -2.17 -15.24 -11.37
CA PRO A 249 -1.06 -16.17 -11.59
C PRO A 249 -1.27 -17.13 -12.76
N GLU A 250 -2.51 -17.47 -13.08
CA GLU A 250 -2.83 -18.36 -14.22
C GLU A 250 -2.64 -17.65 -15.57
N LYS A 251 -2.75 -16.32 -15.59
CA LYS A 251 -2.64 -15.50 -16.81
C LYS A 251 -1.25 -14.89 -16.99
N ASP A 252 -0.48 -14.75 -15.93
CA ASP A 252 0.83 -14.07 -15.93
C ASP A 252 2.04 -15.02 -15.91
N GLY A 253 1.80 -16.33 -15.95
CA GLY A 253 2.81 -17.37 -16.01
C GLY A 253 3.40 -17.79 -14.66
N ARG A 254 2.90 -17.28 -13.52
CA ARG A 254 3.37 -17.68 -12.18
C ARG A 254 2.93 -19.09 -11.80
N ALA A 255 1.78 -19.55 -12.27
CA ALA A 255 1.26 -20.89 -11.98
C ALA A 255 2.11 -22.02 -12.61
N ALA A 256 3.03 -21.70 -13.52
CA ALA A 256 3.93 -22.65 -14.16
C ALA A 256 5.25 -22.86 -13.39
N HIS A 257 5.44 -22.17 -12.28
CA HIS A 257 6.65 -22.18 -11.44
C HIS A 257 6.31 -22.39 -9.96
#